data_9b7ae27420ac7601267f7df70bc57519
#
_entry.id   9b7ae27420ac7601267f7df70bc57519
#
_cell.length_a   1.000
_cell.length_b   1.000
_cell.length_c   1.000
_cell.angle_alpha   90.00
_cell.angle_beta   90.00
_cell.angle_gamma   90.00
#
_symmetry.space_group_name_H-M   'P 1'
#
loop_
_entity.id
_entity.type
_entity.pdbx_description
1 polymer ?
#
loop_
_entity_poly.entity_id
_entity_poly.type
_entity_poly.pdbx_seq_one_letter_code
_entity_poly.pdbx_strand_id
1 'polypeptide(L)'
;DPLVADAEAAVAEGRAASGPGATGDPLAALDHLAQAEAALDAALAPARAQEENNSRARASLGSRLVRLNSQITAVTSYITTHRGAVGPSARTALSEASRHAGAANSIQDTDPSAALSEVAQGEPLVAQAQTLAEADVRQSGSWGSDSGAGGGQGRGGGLDVGSLVLGGLLMGGLSGGHHGGWGGPDLDFDFFD
;
A
#
# COMPACT_ATOMS: atom_id res chain seq x y z
N ASP A 1 0.88 -13.24 35.70
CA ASP A 1 -0.34 -12.73 35.04
C ASP A 1 -1.56 -13.42 35.68
N PRO A 2 -2.57 -12.71 36.18
CA PRO A 2 -3.71 -13.31 36.85
C PRO A 2 -4.51 -14.27 35.94
N LEU A 3 -4.62 -13.98 34.65
CA LEU A 3 -5.31 -14.84 33.68
C LEU A 3 -4.63 -16.20 33.51
N VAL A 4 -3.29 -16.21 33.52
CA VAL A 4 -2.52 -17.47 33.42
C VAL A 4 -2.69 -18.29 34.69
N ALA A 5 -2.67 -17.66 35.88
CA ALA A 5 -2.87 -18.35 37.13
C ALA A 5 -4.29 -18.94 37.22
N ASP A 6 -5.29 -18.23 36.75
CA ASP A 6 -6.67 -18.72 36.68
C ASP A 6 -6.82 -19.93 35.75
N ALA A 7 -6.22 -19.85 34.57
CA ALA A 7 -6.21 -20.97 33.63
C ALA A 7 -5.48 -22.21 34.19
N GLU A 8 -4.36 -22.03 34.89
CA GLU A 8 -3.64 -23.12 35.56
C GLU A 8 -4.49 -23.74 36.67
N ALA A 9 -5.23 -22.93 37.45
CA ALA A 9 -6.16 -23.40 38.48
C ALA A 9 -7.32 -24.20 37.86
N ALA A 10 -7.93 -23.72 36.78
CA ALA A 10 -8.99 -24.43 36.07
C ALA A 10 -8.51 -25.79 35.51
N VAL A 11 -7.28 -25.85 34.96
CA VAL A 11 -6.68 -27.12 34.53
C VAL A 11 -6.45 -28.09 35.69
N ALA A 12 -5.97 -27.57 36.82
CA ALA A 12 -5.75 -28.40 38.03
C ALA A 12 -7.06 -28.97 38.57
N GLU A 13 -8.12 -28.16 38.59
CA GLU A 13 -9.47 -28.58 39.00
C GLU A 13 -10.02 -29.65 38.04
N GLY A 14 -9.89 -29.45 36.73
CA GLY A 14 -10.30 -30.41 35.71
C GLY A 14 -9.60 -31.76 35.84
N ARG A 15 -8.31 -31.77 36.19
CA ARG A 15 -7.55 -33.00 36.46
C ARG A 15 -8.03 -33.70 37.74
N ALA A 16 -8.34 -32.93 38.78
CA ALA A 16 -8.85 -33.51 40.04
C ALA A 16 -10.26 -34.10 39.88
N ALA A 17 -11.08 -33.56 39.01
CA ALA A 17 -12.42 -34.02 38.69
C ALA A 17 -12.47 -35.24 37.75
N SER A 18 -11.39 -35.54 36.98
CA SER A 18 -11.38 -36.56 35.93
C SER A 18 -10.67 -37.86 36.29
N GLY A 19 -10.02 -37.98 37.46
CA GLY A 19 -9.18 -39.13 37.84
C GLY A 19 -9.92 -40.26 38.57
N PRO A 20 -9.33 -41.47 38.65
CA PRO A 20 -9.83 -42.52 39.55
C PRO A 20 -9.76 -42.04 41.01
N GLY A 21 -10.91 -41.92 41.67
CA GLY A 21 -11.03 -41.30 42.98
C GLY A 21 -11.28 -39.81 42.95
N ALA A 22 -11.82 -39.28 41.85
CA ALA A 22 -12.20 -37.89 41.69
C ALA A 22 -12.98 -37.34 42.88
N THR A 23 -12.55 -36.21 43.40
CA THR A 23 -13.17 -35.52 44.54
C THR A 23 -13.85 -34.20 44.16
N GLY A 24 -13.78 -33.79 42.89
CA GLY A 24 -14.36 -32.55 42.36
C GLY A 24 -15.67 -32.77 41.62
N ASP A 25 -16.40 -31.67 41.38
CA ASP A 25 -17.57 -31.65 40.49
C ASP A 25 -17.09 -31.49 39.01
N PRO A 26 -17.31 -32.49 38.14
CA PRO A 26 -16.88 -32.44 36.77
C PRO A 26 -17.54 -31.31 35.95
N LEU A 27 -18.79 -30.94 36.28
CA LEU A 27 -19.51 -29.87 35.56
C LEU A 27 -18.95 -28.50 35.94
N ALA A 28 -18.73 -28.27 37.25
CA ALA A 28 -18.10 -27.03 37.71
C ALA A 28 -16.68 -26.85 37.13
N ALA A 29 -15.90 -27.92 37.05
CA ALA A 29 -14.57 -27.91 36.45
C ALA A 29 -14.60 -27.57 34.92
N LEU A 30 -15.58 -28.10 34.20
CA LEU A 30 -15.79 -27.76 32.76
C LEU A 30 -16.20 -26.30 32.57
N ASP A 31 -17.12 -25.81 33.44
CA ASP A 31 -17.54 -24.39 33.38
C ASP A 31 -16.36 -23.44 33.67
N HIS A 32 -15.54 -23.78 34.68
CA HIS A 32 -14.34 -22.98 34.98
C HIS A 32 -13.31 -22.98 33.83
N LEU A 33 -13.06 -24.15 33.23
CA LEU A 33 -12.20 -24.25 32.04
C LEU A 33 -12.72 -23.40 30.87
N ALA A 34 -14.02 -23.46 30.60
CA ALA A 34 -14.63 -22.66 29.52
C ALA A 34 -14.53 -21.15 29.81
N GLN A 35 -14.71 -20.74 31.08
CA GLN A 35 -14.55 -19.33 31.46
C GLN A 35 -13.10 -18.86 31.32
N ALA A 36 -12.13 -19.66 31.78
CA ALA A 36 -10.71 -19.33 31.68
C ALA A 36 -10.25 -19.27 30.23
N GLU A 37 -10.71 -20.18 29.37
CA GLU A 37 -10.44 -20.16 27.92
C GLU A 37 -11.01 -18.89 27.28
N ALA A 38 -12.26 -18.54 27.56
CA ALA A 38 -12.87 -17.32 27.01
C ALA A 38 -12.14 -16.05 27.48
N ALA A 39 -11.69 -15.99 28.73
CA ALA A 39 -10.92 -14.86 29.24
C ALA A 39 -9.54 -14.73 28.56
N LEU A 40 -8.85 -15.84 28.34
CA LEU A 40 -7.57 -15.86 27.60
C LEU A 40 -7.77 -15.46 26.15
N ASP A 41 -8.79 -15.96 25.46
CA ASP A 41 -9.10 -15.59 24.09
C ASP A 41 -9.44 -14.11 23.95
N ALA A 42 -10.24 -13.57 24.89
CA ALA A 42 -10.55 -12.14 24.91
C ALA A 42 -9.28 -11.28 25.13
N ALA A 43 -8.37 -11.73 25.99
CA ALA A 43 -7.10 -11.02 26.23
C ALA A 43 -6.15 -11.08 25.03
N LEU A 44 -6.16 -12.18 24.26
CA LEU A 44 -5.31 -12.37 23.09
C LEU A 44 -5.90 -11.75 21.81
N ALA A 45 -7.21 -11.49 21.76
CA ALA A 45 -7.89 -10.98 20.57
C ALA A 45 -7.26 -9.69 20.00
N PRO A 46 -6.88 -8.67 20.80
CA PRO A 46 -6.24 -7.47 20.28
C PRO A 46 -4.88 -7.75 19.62
N ALA A 47 -4.07 -8.63 20.21
CA ALA A 47 -2.76 -8.99 19.68
C ALA A 47 -2.88 -9.77 18.36
N ARG A 48 -3.83 -10.70 18.27
CA ARG A 48 -4.15 -11.44 17.04
C ARG A 48 -4.62 -10.48 15.93
N ALA A 49 -5.53 -9.55 16.25
CA ALA A 49 -6.01 -8.56 15.31
C ALA A 49 -4.87 -7.64 14.80
N GLN A 50 -3.97 -7.25 15.68
CA GLN A 50 -2.79 -6.44 15.29
C GLN A 50 -1.87 -7.23 14.35
N GLU A 51 -1.58 -8.50 14.66
CA GLU A 51 -0.72 -9.33 13.78
C GLU A 51 -1.35 -9.58 12.42
N GLU A 52 -2.66 -9.80 12.34
CA GLU A 52 -3.37 -9.89 11.07
C GLU A 52 -3.28 -8.58 10.27
N ASN A 53 -3.45 -7.43 10.93
CA ASN A 53 -3.32 -6.13 10.27
C ASN A 53 -1.90 -5.92 9.76
N ASN A 54 -0.89 -6.25 10.56
CA ASN A 54 0.51 -6.18 10.15
C ASN A 54 0.81 -7.11 8.96
N SER A 55 0.28 -8.32 8.97
CA SER A 55 0.44 -9.28 7.87
C SER A 55 -0.16 -8.75 6.56
N ARG A 56 -1.39 -8.22 6.62
CA ARG A 56 -2.04 -7.57 5.46
C ARG A 56 -1.26 -6.34 4.98
N ALA A 57 -0.78 -5.53 5.92
CA ALA A 57 0.05 -4.36 5.60
C ALA A 57 1.35 -4.78 4.90
N ARG A 58 2.08 -5.77 5.40
CA ARG A 58 3.31 -6.30 4.77
C ARG A 58 3.06 -6.78 3.33
N ALA A 59 1.95 -7.47 3.10
CA ALA A 59 1.61 -7.99 1.77
C ALA A 59 1.46 -6.89 0.70
N SER A 60 1.00 -5.70 1.07
CA SER A 60 0.79 -4.58 0.14
C SER A 60 1.91 -3.53 0.16
N LEU A 61 2.61 -3.39 1.29
CA LEU A 61 3.58 -2.32 1.54
C LEU A 61 4.71 -2.30 0.52
N GLY A 62 5.34 -3.45 0.27
CA GLY A 62 6.51 -3.55 -0.62
C GLY A 62 6.23 -2.99 -2.01
N SER A 63 5.14 -3.42 -2.64
CA SER A 63 4.77 -2.96 -3.99
C SER A 63 4.39 -1.49 -4.03
N ARG A 64 3.67 -0.99 -3.02
CA ARG A 64 3.26 0.43 -2.95
C ARG A 64 4.47 1.33 -2.69
N LEU A 65 5.38 0.94 -1.81
CA LEU A 65 6.59 1.70 -1.50
C LEU A 65 7.53 1.80 -2.71
N VAL A 66 7.72 0.69 -3.45
CA VAL A 66 8.47 0.70 -4.71
C VAL A 66 7.84 1.65 -5.72
N ARG A 67 6.51 1.60 -5.87
CA ARG A 67 5.80 2.51 -6.78
C ARG A 67 5.95 3.97 -6.35
N LEU A 68 5.76 4.29 -5.07
CA LEU A 68 5.93 5.65 -4.55
C LEU A 68 7.34 6.19 -4.81
N ASN A 69 8.38 5.40 -4.52
CA ASN A 69 9.77 5.78 -4.79
C ASN A 69 10.04 5.99 -6.28
N SER A 70 9.46 5.16 -7.16
CA SER A 70 9.58 5.33 -8.61
C SER A 70 8.92 6.62 -9.09
N GLN A 71 7.75 6.95 -8.56
CA GLN A 71 7.05 8.20 -8.87
C GLN A 71 7.84 9.43 -8.38
N ILE A 72 8.36 9.40 -7.15
CA ILE A 72 9.22 10.46 -6.61
C ILE A 72 10.44 10.67 -7.52
N THR A 73 11.08 9.59 -7.95
CA THR A 73 12.25 9.67 -8.85
C THR A 73 11.88 10.29 -10.20
N ALA A 74 10.75 9.88 -10.79
CA ALA A 74 10.27 10.41 -12.07
C ALA A 74 9.95 11.92 -11.98
N VAL A 75 9.22 12.33 -10.93
CA VAL A 75 8.88 13.75 -10.70
C VAL A 75 10.14 14.57 -10.39
N THR A 76 11.09 14.03 -9.63
CA THR A 76 12.39 14.67 -9.37
C THR A 76 13.14 14.94 -10.67
N SER A 77 13.20 13.94 -11.56
CA SER A 77 13.83 14.04 -12.87
C SER A 77 13.16 15.12 -13.73
N TYR A 78 11.82 15.13 -13.76
CA TYR A 78 11.03 16.12 -14.47
C TYR A 78 11.30 17.54 -13.97
N ILE A 79 11.25 17.77 -12.66
CA ILE A 79 11.53 19.08 -12.03
C ILE A 79 12.97 19.51 -12.29
N THR A 80 13.92 18.59 -12.28
CA THR A 80 15.33 18.90 -12.54
C THR A 80 15.54 19.35 -14.00
N THR A 81 14.90 18.68 -14.94
CA THR A 81 14.95 19.04 -16.37
C THR A 81 14.31 20.40 -16.62
N HIS A 82 13.20 20.72 -15.95
CA HIS A 82 12.44 21.95 -16.14
C HIS A 82 12.65 22.96 -14.99
N ARG A 83 13.81 22.92 -14.35
CA ARG A 83 14.09 23.68 -13.11
C ARG A 83 13.83 25.19 -13.17
N GLY A 84 13.90 25.79 -14.36
CA GLY A 84 13.65 27.23 -14.56
C GLY A 84 12.16 27.57 -14.65
N ALA A 85 11.32 26.58 -14.98
CA ALA A 85 9.88 26.75 -15.13
C ALA A 85 9.09 26.31 -13.89
N VAL A 86 9.58 25.28 -13.15
CA VAL A 86 8.85 24.70 -12.02
C VAL A 86 9.03 25.53 -10.76
N GLY A 87 7.89 25.92 -10.19
CA GLY A 87 7.80 26.77 -9.00
C GLY A 87 8.03 26.03 -7.66
N PRO A 88 7.96 26.80 -6.56
CA PRO A 88 8.25 26.27 -5.22
C PRO A 88 7.18 25.27 -4.72
N SER A 89 5.92 25.44 -5.10
CA SER A 89 4.82 24.60 -4.63
C SER A 89 4.99 23.13 -5.04
N ALA A 90 5.38 22.87 -6.29
CA ALA A 90 5.68 21.51 -6.76
C ALA A 90 6.86 20.88 -6.00
N ARG A 91 7.90 21.67 -5.75
CA ARG A 91 9.10 21.21 -4.99
C ARG A 91 8.77 20.89 -3.53
N THR A 92 7.92 21.70 -2.89
CA THR A 92 7.47 21.48 -1.52
C THR A 92 6.65 20.18 -1.43
N ALA A 93 5.67 19.98 -2.32
CA ALA A 93 4.88 18.77 -2.34
C ALA A 93 5.76 17.51 -2.58
N LEU A 94 6.76 17.59 -3.47
CA LEU A 94 7.70 16.49 -3.70
C LEU A 94 8.58 16.22 -2.47
N SER A 95 9.03 17.27 -1.78
CA SER A 95 9.81 17.13 -0.54
C SER A 95 9.01 16.44 0.56
N GLU A 96 7.75 16.80 0.73
CA GLU A 96 6.84 16.14 1.68
C GLU A 96 6.57 14.68 1.30
N ALA A 97 6.34 14.37 0.02
CA ALA A 97 6.22 13.00 -0.45
C ALA A 97 7.47 12.17 -0.14
N SER A 98 8.65 12.75 -0.36
CA SER A 98 9.93 12.10 -0.06
C SER A 98 10.14 11.86 1.44
N ARG A 99 9.69 12.79 2.28
CA ARG A 99 9.71 12.63 3.74
C ARG A 99 8.86 11.45 4.19
N HIS A 100 7.63 11.33 3.67
CA HIS A 100 6.75 10.20 3.96
C HIS A 100 7.33 8.87 3.47
N ALA A 101 7.90 8.82 2.26
CA ALA A 101 8.58 7.64 1.76
C ALA A 101 9.78 7.23 2.66
N GLY A 102 10.56 8.20 3.12
CA GLY A 102 11.65 7.98 4.07
C GLY A 102 11.17 7.45 5.42
N ALA A 103 10.10 8.02 5.97
CA ALA A 103 9.47 7.54 7.21
C ALA A 103 8.98 6.09 7.06
N ALA A 104 8.26 5.79 5.97
CA ALA A 104 7.81 4.43 5.69
C ALA A 104 8.96 3.43 5.62
N ASN A 105 10.04 3.77 4.91
CA ASN A 105 11.25 2.93 4.82
C ASN A 105 11.89 2.65 6.18
N SER A 106 11.86 3.61 7.11
CA SER A 106 12.50 3.46 8.42
C SER A 106 11.73 2.54 9.38
N ILE A 107 10.42 2.42 9.21
CA ILE A 107 9.54 1.68 10.14
C ILE A 107 8.90 0.42 9.53
N GLN A 108 9.16 0.11 8.24
CA GLN A 108 8.48 -0.97 7.53
C GLN A 108 8.61 -2.36 8.18
N ASP A 109 9.72 -2.62 8.86
CA ASP A 109 9.99 -3.90 9.49
C ASP A 109 9.41 -3.99 10.92
N THR A 110 9.34 -2.86 11.62
CA THR A 110 8.87 -2.79 13.01
C THR A 110 7.37 -2.54 13.12
N ASP A 111 6.83 -1.65 12.28
CA ASP A 111 5.40 -1.33 12.21
C ASP A 111 4.93 -1.19 10.76
N PRO A 112 4.61 -2.32 10.10
CA PRO A 112 4.16 -2.31 8.71
C PRO A 112 2.86 -1.54 8.48
N SER A 113 2.00 -1.47 9.48
CA SER A 113 0.72 -0.75 9.37
C SER A 113 0.93 0.77 9.40
N ALA A 114 1.80 1.26 10.27
CA ALA A 114 2.19 2.67 10.27
C ALA A 114 2.96 3.03 9.00
N ALA A 115 3.87 2.17 8.52
CA ALA A 115 4.58 2.37 7.26
C ALA A 115 3.61 2.47 6.07
N LEU A 116 2.58 1.63 6.03
CA LEU A 116 1.55 1.69 4.99
C LEU A 116 0.76 3.01 5.04
N SER A 117 0.49 3.52 6.24
CA SER A 117 -0.13 4.83 6.43
C SER A 117 0.76 5.97 5.90
N GLU A 118 2.07 5.93 6.15
CA GLU A 118 3.02 6.89 5.61
C GLU A 118 3.02 6.86 4.07
N VAL A 119 3.03 5.68 3.46
CA VAL A 119 2.93 5.53 1.99
C VAL A 119 1.63 6.15 1.48
N ALA A 120 0.50 5.89 2.14
CA ALA A 120 -0.80 6.44 1.76
C ALA A 120 -0.85 7.98 1.81
N GLN A 121 -0.07 8.60 2.70
CA GLN A 121 0.07 10.07 2.77
C GLN A 121 1.02 10.60 1.70
N GLY A 122 2.07 9.87 1.34
CA GLY A 122 3.02 10.27 0.30
C GLY A 122 2.46 10.20 -1.12
N GLU A 123 1.59 9.23 -1.43
CA GLU A 123 1.02 9.03 -2.76
C GLU A 123 0.28 10.27 -3.33
N PRO A 124 -0.65 10.92 -2.60
CA PRO A 124 -1.31 12.12 -3.10
C PRO A 124 -0.35 13.30 -3.25
N LEU A 125 0.66 13.40 -2.41
CA LEU A 125 1.64 14.49 -2.48
C LEU A 125 2.53 14.40 -3.72
N VAL A 126 2.97 13.20 -4.12
CA VAL A 126 3.74 13.05 -5.35
C VAL A 126 2.88 13.32 -6.59
N ALA A 127 1.60 12.92 -6.58
CA ALA A 127 0.65 13.24 -7.64
C ALA A 127 0.41 14.76 -7.74
N GLN A 128 0.26 15.43 -6.60
CA GLN A 128 0.14 16.89 -6.54
C GLN A 128 1.41 17.58 -7.07
N ALA A 129 2.59 17.11 -6.67
CA ALA A 129 3.86 17.66 -7.15
C ALA A 129 3.96 17.57 -8.67
N GLN A 130 3.56 16.44 -9.25
CA GLN A 130 3.52 16.24 -10.69
C GLN A 130 2.57 17.23 -11.37
N THR A 131 1.32 17.32 -10.92
CA THR A 131 0.31 18.21 -11.49
C THR A 131 0.77 19.68 -11.47
N LEU A 132 1.34 20.12 -10.35
CA LEU A 132 1.86 21.47 -10.19
C LEU A 132 3.06 21.71 -11.13
N ALA A 133 4.01 20.78 -11.23
CA ALA A 133 5.17 20.89 -12.09
C ALA A 133 4.78 20.96 -13.57
N GLU A 134 3.82 20.15 -14.01
CA GLU A 134 3.29 20.18 -15.37
C GLU A 134 2.55 21.50 -15.69
N ALA A 135 1.76 22.01 -14.72
CA ALA A 135 1.07 23.30 -14.87
C ALA A 135 2.07 24.44 -15.03
N ASP A 136 3.09 24.49 -14.18
CA ASP A 136 4.14 25.51 -14.22
C ASP A 136 4.89 25.52 -15.55
N VAL A 137 5.24 24.33 -16.08
CA VAL A 137 5.93 24.19 -17.39
C VAL A 137 5.03 24.66 -18.53
N ARG A 138 3.74 24.28 -18.54
CA ARG A 138 2.78 24.76 -19.55
C ARG A 138 2.64 26.29 -19.53
N GLN A 139 2.56 26.87 -18.34
CA GLN A 139 2.43 28.31 -18.17
C GLN A 139 3.68 29.05 -18.64
N SER A 140 4.87 28.54 -18.33
CA SER A 140 6.13 29.15 -18.77
C SER A 140 6.32 29.09 -20.30
N GLY A 141 5.86 28.02 -20.96
CA GLY A 141 5.87 27.88 -22.41
C GLY A 141 4.93 28.84 -23.13
N SER A 142 3.80 29.21 -22.49
CA SER A 142 2.83 30.16 -23.05
C SER A 142 3.36 31.60 -23.09
N TRP A 143 4.21 32.00 -22.16
CA TRP A 143 4.77 33.36 -22.10
C TRP A 143 5.88 33.60 -23.17
N GLY A 144 6.51 32.54 -23.67
CA GLY A 144 7.53 32.62 -24.72
C GLY A 144 6.95 32.81 -26.12
N SER A 145 5.65 32.56 -26.31
CA SER A 145 5.01 32.62 -27.65
C SER A 145 4.43 33.99 -28.00
N ASP A 146 4.32 34.94 -27.05
CA ASP A 146 3.67 36.25 -27.28
C ASP A 146 4.65 37.40 -27.56
N SER A 147 5.96 37.13 -27.61
CA SER A 147 6.97 38.15 -27.89
C SER A 147 7.47 38.20 -29.34
N GLY A 148 6.78 37.55 -30.28
CA GLY A 148 7.15 37.51 -31.68
C GLY A 148 5.99 37.83 -32.61
N ALA A 149 5.65 39.10 -32.76
CA ALA A 149 4.79 39.56 -33.84
C ALA A 149 5.44 39.24 -35.20
N GLY A 150 4.83 38.34 -35.98
CA GLY A 150 5.21 38.11 -37.37
C GLY A 150 4.90 36.73 -37.91
N GLY A 151 3.75 36.59 -38.53
CA GLY A 151 3.34 35.70 -39.61
C GLY A 151 3.99 34.32 -39.69
N GLY A 152 3.19 33.27 -39.60
CA GLY A 152 3.59 31.94 -40.02
C GLY A 152 2.61 30.89 -39.55
N GLN A 153 1.65 30.60 -40.44
CA GLN A 153 0.70 29.47 -40.33
C GLN A 153 1.50 28.16 -40.37
N GLY A 154 1.78 27.58 -39.21
CA GLY A 154 2.47 26.30 -39.06
C GLY A 154 1.76 25.40 -38.10
N ARG A 155 0.92 24.53 -38.65
CA ARG A 155 0.22 23.43 -37.99
C ARG A 155 1.25 22.37 -37.59
N GLY A 156 1.66 22.36 -36.35
CA GLY A 156 2.57 21.35 -35.82
C GLY A 156 2.27 21.12 -34.34
N GLY A 157 1.35 20.19 -34.04
CA GLY A 157 1.10 19.69 -32.69
C GLY A 157 2.32 18.91 -32.23
N GLY A 158 3.24 19.57 -31.55
CA GLY A 158 4.32 18.93 -30.83
C GLY A 158 3.75 18.23 -29.59
N LEU A 159 3.60 16.94 -29.68
CA LEU A 159 3.34 16.11 -28.50
C LEU A 159 4.55 16.26 -27.58
N ASP A 160 4.33 16.84 -26.40
CA ASP A 160 5.37 16.91 -25.38
C ASP A 160 5.70 15.50 -24.92
N VAL A 161 6.85 15.01 -25.38
CA VAL A 161 7.35 13.66 -25.09
C VAL A 161 7.54 13.46 -23.59
N GLY A 162 7.78 14.53 -22.83
CA GLY A 162 7.91 14.48 -21.36
C GLY A 162 6.60 14.10 -20.67
N SER A 163 5.47 14.67 -21.11
CA SER A 163 4.15 14.35 -20.52
C SER A 163 3.68 12.93 -20.88
N LEU A 164 4.06 12.43 -22.08
CA LEU A 164 3.75 11.06 -22.50
C LEU A 164 4.53 10.02 -21.69
N VAL A 165 5.79 10.29 -21.37
CA VAL A 165 6.61 9.38 -20.56
C VAL A 165 6.08 9.29 -19.12
N LEU A 166 5.75 10.45 -18.52
CA LEU A 166 5.19 10.47 -17.17
C LEU A 166 3.78 9.89 -17.12
N GLY A 167 2.90 10.30 -18.06
CA GLY A 167 1.52 9.80 -18.14
C GLY A 167 1.46 8.31 -18.42
N GLY A 168 2.32 7.78 -19.27
CA GLY A 168 2.41 6.35 -19.57
C GLY A 168 2.85 5.49 -18.38
N LEU A 169 3.78 5.99 -17.59
CA LEU A 169 4.28 5.29 -16.40
C LEU A 169 3.23 5.23 -15.28
N LEU A 170 2.41 6.28 -15.13
CA LEU A 170 1.40 6.35 -14.07
C LEU A 170 0.09 5.67 -14.45
N MET A 171 -0.31 5.73 -15.74
CA MET A 171 -1.56 5.10 -16.22
C MET A 171 -1.39 3.62 -16.56
N GLY A 172 -0.19 3.16 -16.90
CA GLY A 172 0.09 1.75 -17.22
C GLY A 172 -0.03 0.79 -16.03
N GLY A 173 -0.02 1.30 -14.81
CA GLY A 173 -0.16 0.49 -13.60
C GLY A 173 -1.59 0.15 -13.18
N LEU A 174 -2.62 0.73 -13.83
CA LEU A 174 -4.03 0.55 -13.43
C LEU A 174 -4.85 -0.31 -14.42
N SER A 175 -4.27 -0.73 -15.57
CA SER A 175 -4.96 -1.54 -16.58
C SER A 175 -4.52 -3.01 -16.57
N GLY A 176 -4.46 -3.62 -15.42
CA GLY A 176 -4.28 -5.05 -15.25
C GLY A 176 -5.57 -5.70 -14.75
N GLY A 177 -6.50 -6.00 -15.65
CA GLY A 177 -7.64 -6.80 -15.26
C GLY A 177 -8.78 -6.78 -16.29
N HIS A 178 -9.05 -7.94 -16.84
CA HIS A 178 -10.19 -8.35 -17.64
C HIS A 178 -10.04 -8.20 -19.17
N HIS A 179 -9.48 -9.25 -19.77
CA HIS A 179 -10.10 -9.80 -20.98
C HIS A 179 -10.07 -11.31 -20.90
N GLY A 180 -11.22 -11.84 -20.54
CA GLY A 180 -11.60 -13.21 -20.72
C GLY A 180 -11.75 -13.54 -22.20
N GLY A 181 -11.33 -14.74 -22.54
CA GLY A 181 -11.96 -15.61 -23.48
C GLY A 181 -12.07 -15.17 -24.94
N TRP A 182 -11.20 -15.69 -25.79
CA TRP A 182 -11.57 -16.08 -27.14
C TRP A 182 -11.04 -17.47 -27.40
N GLY A 183 -11.98 -18.35 -27.78
CA GLY A 183 -11.78 -19.74 -28.07
C GLY A 183 -10.75 -19.96 -29.17
N GLY A 184 -9.90 -20.92 -28.96
CA GLY A 184 -9.09 -21.56 -29.96
C GLY A 184 -9.83 -22.82 -30.45
N PRO A 185 -9.66 -23.20 -31.73
CA PRO A 185 -10.45 -24.23 -32.36
C PRO A 185 -10.08 -25.62 -31.89
N ASP A 186 -11.10 -26.50 -31.94
CA ASP A 186 -11.02 -27.93 -31.85
C ASP A 186 -9.87 -28.51 -32.70
N LEU A 187 -8.98 -29.25 -32.08
CA LEU A 187 -8.17 -30.24 -32.76
C LEU A 187 -8.51 -31.60 -32.16
N ASP A 188 -9.46 -32.27 -32.84
CA ASP A 188 -9.60 -33.73 -32.82
C ASP A 188 -8.26 -34.39 -33.12
N PHE A 189 -7.76 -35.14 -32.20
CA PHE A 189 -6.81 -36.18 -32.45
C PHE A 189 -7.37 -37.50 -31.93
N ASP A 190 -8.15 -38.14 -32.84
CA ASP A 190 -8.24 -39.61 -32.88
C ASP A 190 -6.84 -40.19 -33.01
N PHE A 191 -6.44 -41.01 -32.09
CA PHE A 191 -5.45 -42.03 -32.35
C PHE A 191 -5.81 -43.33 -31.64
N PHE A 192 -6.05 -44.25 -32.52
CA PHE A 192 -6.28 -45.68 -32.37
C PHE A 192 -5.25 -46.41 -31.48
N ASP A 193 -5.74 -47.47 -30.91
CA ASP A 193 -5.23 -48.73 -30.38
C ASP A 193 -5.06 -48.88 -28.90
#